data_a0a6f849843c0f27e5fd087446186626
#
_entry.id   a0a6f849843c0f27e5fd087446186626
#
_cell.length_a   1.000
_cell.length_b   1.000
_cell.length_c   1.000
_cell.angle_alpha   90.00
_cell.angle_beta   90.00
_cell.angle_gamma   90.00
#
_symmetry.space_group_name_H-M   'P 1'
#
loop_
_entity.id
_entity.type
_entity.pdbx_description
1 polymer ?
#
loop_
_entity_poly.entity_id
_entity_poly.type
_entity_poly.pdbx_seq_one_letter_code
_entity_poly.pdbx_strand_id
1 'polypeptide(L)'
;MFSTFKRLTLATAALAFAAHAAAAELKLDVYNPGEAAIFPVSSVLVSGEKDAILVDAQFGKGQAEQLVQKIRASSKRLTTIYISHGDPDYYFGLDTLTAAFPDAKVLAPQPVVDHINATVADKLAFWGPKMGADKPAKTLVPQVLKGHSLTLEGQQLEVVGLDGPQPDRSFVWIPSIKAV
;
A
#
# COMPACT_ATOMS: atom_id res chain seq x y z
N MET A 1 31.12 -72.48 -23.25
CA MET A 1 29.79 -72.33 -22.62
C MET A 1 29.83 -71.02 -21.81
N PHE A 2 29.47 -69.88 -22.48
CA PHE A 2 29.56 -68.53 -21.89
C PHE A 2 28.17 -68.02 -21.57
N SER A 3 27.87 -67.81 -20.26
CA SER A 3 26.58 -67.27 -19.80
C SER A 3 26.67 -65.75 -19.70
N THR A 4 25.83 -65.09 -20.50
CA THR A 4 25.71 -63.61 -20.57
C THR A 4 24.67 -63.16 -19.54
N PHE A 5 25.10 -62.51 -18.44
CA PHE A 5 24.20 -61.83 -17.51
C PHE A 5 23.80 -60.48 -18.06
N LYS A 6 22.50 -60.32 -18.43
CA LYS A 6 21.90 -59.02 -18.73
C LYS A 6 21.59 -58.30 -17.41
N ARG A 7 22.27 -57.17 -17.20
CA ARG A 7 21.91 -56.23 -16.09
C ARG A 7 20.71 -55.37 -16.52
N LEU A 8 19.62 -55.55 -15.80
CA LEU A 8 18.43 -54.71 -15.95
C LEU A 8 18.59 -53.47 -15.07
N THR A 9 18.84 -52.31 -15.69
CA THR A 9 18.89 -51.01 -14.98
C THR A 9 17.45 -50.46 -14.84
N LEU A 10 16.94 -50.46 -13.60
CA LEU A 10 15.69 -49.75 -13.29
C LEU A 10 15.99 -48.25 -13.18
N ALA A 11 15.47 -47.47 -14.11
CA ALA A 11 15.49 -46.03 -14.02
C ALA A 11 14.26 -45.57 -13.18
N THR A 12 14.49 -45.16 -11.95
CA THR A 12 13.47 -44.51 -11.10
C THR A 12 13.31 -43.04 -11.52
N ALA A 13 12.24 -42.73 -12.23
CA ALA A 13 11.84 -41.35 -12.52
C ALA A 13 11.24 -40.74 -11.24
N ALA A 14 11.98 -39.84 -10.59
CA ALA A 14 11.46 -39.03 -9.49
C ALA A 14 10.58 -37.92 -10.06
N LEU A 15 9.26 -38.03 -9.94
CA LEU A 15 8.33 -36.92 -10.18
C LEU A 15 8.48 -35.90 -9.05
N ALA A 16 9.11 -34.76 -9.34
CA ALA A 16 9.13 -33.61 -8.45
C ALA A 16 7.75 -32.93 -8.54
N PHE A 17 6.89 -33.14 -7.56
CA PHE A 17 5.69 -32.33 -7.38
C PHE A 17 6.12 -30.95 -6.89
N ALA A 18 6.10 -29.96 -7.79
CA ALA A 18 6.17 -28.55 -7.39
C ALA A 18 4.86 -28.20 -6.65
N ALA A 19 4.88 -28.21 -5.32
CA ALA A 19 3.79 -27.69 -4.53
C ALA A 19 3.70 -26.19 -4.82
N HIS A 20 2.75 -25.77 -5.63
CA HIS A 20 2.34 -24.37 -5.72
C HIS A 20 1.66 -24.04 -4.38
N ALA A 21 2.40 -23.41 -3.46
CA ALA A 21 1.77 -22.78 -2.31
C ALA A 21 0.77 -21.74 -2.87
N ALA A 22 -0.51 -21.99 -2.67
CA ALA A 22 -1.54 -20.99 -2.99
C ALA A 22 -1.21 -19.73 -2.19
N ALA A 23 -1.13 -18.58 -2.87
CA ALA A 23 -0.92 -17.31 -2.20
C ALA A 23 -2.05 -17.11 -1.18
N ALA A 24 -1.69 -16.68 0.04
CA ALA A 24 -2.69 -16.42 1.08
C ALA A 24 -3.66 -15.33 0.59
N GLU A 25 -4.94 -15.47 0.94
CA GLU A 25 -5.96 -14.49 0.59
C GLU A 25 -5.64 -13.13 1.24
N LEU A 26 -5.67 -12.05 0.44
CA LEU A 26 -5.48 -10.70 0.95
C LEU A 26 -6.70 -10.27 1.77
N LYS A 27 -6.43 -9.57 2.89
CA LYS A 27 -7.47 -9.04 3.78
C LYS A 27 -7.46 -7.51 3.74
N LEU A 28 -8.65 -6.92 3.81
CA LEU A 28 -8.84 -5.49 3.87
C LEU A 28 -9.30 -5.08 5.27
N ASP A 29 -8.65 -4.08 5.86
CA ASP A 29 -9.09 -3.41 7.08
C ASP A 29 -9.25 -1.92 6.76
N VAL A 30 -10.50 -1.46 6.70
CA VAL A 30 -10.85 -0.08 6.36
C VAL A 30 -10.90 0.75 7.63
N TYR A 31 -10.25 1.91 7.59
CA TYR A 31 -10.38 2.96 8.58
C TYR A 31 -11.02 4.18 7.94
N ASN A 32 -12.12 4.66 8.52
CA ASN A 32 -12.73 5.94 8.19
C ASN A 32 -12.97 6.70 9.50
N PRO A 33 -12.56 7.97 9.63
CA PRO A 33 -12.69 8.74 10.86
C PRO A 33 -14.13 9.19 11.13
N GLY A 34 -15.04 9.00 10.19
CA GLY A 34 -16.44 9.38 10.31
C GLY A 34 -16.71 10.88 10.14
N GLU A 35 -17.98 11.25 10.34
CA GLU A 35 -18.50 12.61 10.05
C GLU A 35 -17.93 13.71 10.97
N ALA A 36 -17.35 13.34 12.10
CA ALA A 36 -16.68 14.30 13.00
C ALA A 36 -15.34 14.82 12.45
N ALA A 37 -14.78 14.16 11.45
CA ALA A 37 -13.56 14.61 10.78
C ALA A 37 -13.82 15.75 9.81
N ILE A 38 -12.83 16.61 9.60
CA ILE A 38 -12.91 17.66 8.55
C ILE A 38 -13.09 17.00 7.17
N PHE A 39 -12.38 15.89 6.95
CA PHE A 39 -12.51 15.06 5.76
C PHE A 39 -12.67 13.60 6.17
N PRO A 40 -13.80 12.95 5.90
CA PRO A 40 -14.03 11.55 6.22
C PRO A 40 -13.45 10.61 5.14
N VAL A 41 -12.16 10.79 4.83
CA VAL A 41 -11.44 9.94 3.86
C VAL A 41 -11.18 8.57 4.46
N SER A 42 -11.35 7.53 3.67
CA SER A 42 -11.01 6.17 4.07
C SER A 42 -9.55 5.87 3.78
N SER A 43 -8.89 5.18 4.72
CA SER A 43 -7.62 4.50 4.49
C SER A 43 -7.83 2.99 4.55
N VAL A 44 -7.10 2.24 3.73
CA VAL A 44 -7.26 0.78 3.66
C VAL A 44 -5.93 0.09 3.91
N LEU A 45 -5.87 -0.75 4.95
CA LEU A 45 -4.75 -1.66 5.17
C LEU A 45 -5.01 -2.96 4.41
N VAL A 46 -4.24 -3.19 3.36
CA VAL A 46 -4.25 -4.45 2.61
C VAL A 46 -3.20 -5.36 3.20
N SER A 47 -3.59 -6.50 3.75
CA SER A 47 -2.71 -7.41 4.47
C SER A 47 -2.62 -8.78 3.79
N GLY A 48 -1.40 -9.26 3.60
CA GLY A 48 -1.08 -10.62 3.25
C GLY A 48 -0.83 -11.51 4.48
N GLU A 49 -0.01 -12.54 4.32
CA GLU A 49 0.36 -13.42 5.43
C GLU A 49 1.33 -12.74 6.42
N LYS A 50 2.31 -11.99 5.92
CA LYS A 50 3.38 -11.36 6.71
C LYS A 50 3.45 -9.84 6.54
N ASP A 51 3.16 -9.36 5.34
CA ASP A 51 3.33 -7.98 4.92
C ASP A 51 1.99 -7.27 4.74
N ALA A 52 2.04 -5.94 4.74
CA ALA A 52 0.89 -5.09 4.44
C ALA A 52 1.29 -3.87 3.61
N ILE A 53 0.30 -3.35 2.87
CA ILE A 53 0.32 -2.06 2.18
C ILE A 53 -0.80 -1.21 2.76
N LEU A 54 -0.50 0.04 3.11
CA LEU A 54 -1.50 1.03 3.47
C LEU A 54 -1.83 1.87 2.24
N VAL A 55 -3.11 2.04 1.94
CA VAL A 55 -3.62 3.00 0.96
C VAL A 55 -4.14 4.21 1.71
N ASP A 56 -3.56 5.37 1.43
CA ASP A 56 -3.85 6.70 1.97
C ASP A 56 -3.56 6.88 3.48
N ALA A 57 -3.13 8.10 3.83
CA ALA A 57 -2.47 8.39 5.11
C ALA A 57 -3.27 9.27 6.07
N GLN A 58 -4.48 9.68 5.68
CA GLN A 58 -5.34 10.61 6.43
C GLN A 58 -4.86 12.06 6.45
N PHE A 59 -5.77 12.95 6.93
CA PHE A 59 -5.54 14.38 7.00
C PHE A 59 -4.81 14.82 8.27
N GLY A 60 -5.29 14.41 9.42
CA GLY A 60 -4.80 14.87 10.71
C GLY A 60 -3.85 13.90 11.40
N LYS A 61 -3.02 14.44 12.30
CA LYS A 61 -2.10 13.66 13.11
C LYS A 61 -2.83 12.60 13.95
N GLY A 62 -3.93 12.97 14.63
CA GLY A 62 -4.69 12.04 15.46
C GLY A 62 -5.27 10.87 14.68
N GLN A 63 -5.74 11.11 13.45
CA GLN A 63 -6.21 10.07 12.53
C GLN A 63 -5.07 9.14 12.09
N ALA A 64 -3.91 9.70 11.75
CA ALA A 64 -2.72 8.93 11.42
C ALA A 64 -2.21 8.08 12.60
N GLU A 65 -2.32 8.58 13.84
CA GLU A 65 -2.02 7.81 15.05
C GLU A 65 -2.97 6.61 15.22
N GLN A 66 -4.26 6.74 14.86
CA GLN A 66 -5.18 5.60 14.81
C GLN A 66 -4.75 4.56 13.78
N LEU A 67 -4.30 5.00 12.59
CA LEU A 67 -3.73 4.09 11.61
C LEU A 67 -2.49 3.36 12.11
N VAL A 68 -1.58 4.06 12.81
CA VAL A 68 -0.41 3.43 13.45
C VAL A 68 -0.84 2.31 14.39
N GLN A 69 -1.86 2.54 15.23
CA GLN A 69 -2.38 1.52 16.13
C GLN A 69 -2.98 0.32 15.38
N LYS A 70 -3.79 0.55 14.33
CA LYS A 70 -4.37 -0.51 13.50
C LYS A 70 -3.29 -1.34 12.82
N ILE A 71 -2.28 -0.71 12.23
CA ILE A 71 -1.18 -1.40 11.56
C ILE A 71 -0.40 -2.28 12.56
N ARG A 72 -0.10 -1.75 13.75
CA ARG A 72 0.55 -2.53 14.82
C ARG A 72 -0.31 -3.70 15.30
N ALA A 73 -1.62 -3.48 15.47
CA ALA A 73 -2.57 -4.52 15.87
C ALA A 73 -2.69 -5.64 14.84
N SER A 74 -2.48 -5.36 13.55
CA SER A 74 -2.48 -6.37 12.49
C SER A 74 -1.31 -7.37 12.61
N SER A 75 -0.26 -7.02 13.36
CA SER A 75 1.01 -7.77 13.45
C SER A 75 1.69 -8.01 12.10
N LYS A 76 1.37 -7.18 11.08
CA LYS A 76 1.98 -7.25 9.76
C LYS A 76 3.10 -6.21 9.62
N ARG A 77 4.08 -6.53 8.80
CA ARG A 77 5.13 -5.58 8.43
C ARG A 77 4.58 -4.64 7.36
N LEU A 78 4.46 -3.35 7.67
CA LEU A 78 4.11 -2.35 6.66
C LEU A 78 5.29 -2.15 5.71
N THR A 79 5.11 -2.50 4.45
CA THR A 79 6.15 -2.40 3.41
C THR A 79 6.01 -1.16 2.55
N THR A 80 4.75 -0.70 2.38
CA THR A 80 4.43 0.40 1.47
C THR A 80 3.26 1.21 2.03
N ILE A 81 3.35 2.53 1.89
CA ILE A 81 2.24 3.47 1.99
C ILE A 81 2.02 4.03 0.59
N TYR A 82 0.86 3.79 0.02
CA TYR A 82 0.47 4.29 -1.29
C TYR A 82 -0.46 5.47 -1.14
N ILE A 83 -0.18 6.57 -1.85
CA ILE A 83 -1.02 7.78 -1.87
C ILE A 83 -1.75 7.85 -3.20
N SER A 84 -3.07 7.79 -3.14
CA SER A 84 -3.94 7.71 -4.29
C SER A 84 -4.28 9.07 -4.90
N HIS A 85 -4.28 10.15 -4.10
CA HIS A 85 -4.71 11.48 -4.48
C HIS A 85 -3.71 12.55 -4.07
N GLY A 86 -3.66 13.65 -4.84
CA GLY A 86 -2.83 14.81 -4.53
C GLY A 86 -3.42 15.76 -3.48
N ASP A 87 -4.60 15.48 -2.91
CA ASP A 87 -5.24 16.31 -1.89
C ASP A 87 -4.74 16.00 -0.47
N PRO A 88 -4.67 17.01 0.45
CA PRO A 88 -3.98 16.88 1.74
C PRO A 88 -4.59 15.86 2.69
N ASP A 89 -5.85 15.57 2.55
CA ASP A 89 -6.59 14.58 3.32
C ASP A 89 -6.16 13.13 3.04
N TYR A 90 -5.41 12.90 1.97
CA TYR A 90 -4.81 11.61 1.64
C TYR A 90 -3.37 11.45 2.12
N TYR A 91 -2.60 12.57 2.37
CA TYR A 91 -1.17 12.45 2.61
C TYR A 91 -0.60 13.26 3.79
N PHE A 92 -1.33 14.17 4.43
CA PHE A 92 -0.78 14.96 5.55
C PHE A 92 -0.39 14.10 6.76
N GLY A 93 -1.02 12.95 6.95
CA GLY A 93 -0.67 11.99 7.99
C GLY A 93 0.65 11.23 7.78
N LEU A 94 1.31 11.39 6.63
CA LEU A 94 2.57 10.72 6.30
C LEU A 94 3.68 10.98 7.32
N ASP A 95 3.74 12.17 7.90
CA ASP A 95 4.73 12.51 8.93
C ASP A 95 4.67 11.54 10.12
N THR A 96 3.47 11.31 10.64
CA THR A 96 3.20 10.39 11.77
C THR A 96 3.48 8.94 11.37
N LEU A 97 3.02 8.53 10.20
CA LEU A 97 3.17 7.15 9.73
C LEU A 97 4.63 6.79 9.44
N THR A 98 5.39 7.67 8.78
CA THR A 98 6.80 7.39 8.48
C THR A 98 7.69 7.45 9.73
N ALA A 99 7.32 8.23 10.73
CA ALA A 99 8.00 8.19 12.04
C ALA A 99 7.78 6.85 12.75
N ALA A 100 6.59 6.25 12.62
CA ALA A 100 6.25 4.96 13.22
C ALA A 100 6.77 3.74 12.43
N PHE A 101 6.89 3.88 11.09
CA PHE A 101 7.28 2.83 10.15
C PHE A 101 8.33 3.35 9.16
N PRO A 102 9.57 3.60 9.61
CA PRO A 102 10.60 4.24 8.77
C PRO A 102 11.07 3.39 7.59
N ASP A 103 10.86 2.08 7.63
CA ASP A 103 11.24 1.17 6.55
C ASP A 103 10.17 1.07 5.43
N ALA A 104 8.97 1.61 5.65
CA ALA A 104 7.91 1.60 4.66
C ALA A 104 8.21 2.60 3.53
N LYS A 105 8.09 2.15 2.28
CA LYS A 105 8.22 3.02 1.11
C LYS A 105 6.95 3.84 0.95
N VAL A 106 7.09 5.14 0.75
CA VAL A 106 5.95 6.02 0.43
C VAL A 106 5.94 6.25 -1.07
N LEU A 107 4.88 5.77 -1.75
CA LEU A 107 4.77 5.77 -3.20
C LEU A 107 3.48 6.45 -3.66
N ALA A 108 3.53 7.13 -4.79
CA ALA A 108 2.37 7.65 -5.51
C ALA A 108 2.63 7.69 -7.03
N PRO A 109 1.61 7.74 -7.89
CA PRO A 109 1.79 7.97 -9.32
C PRO A 109 2.43 9.34 -9.59
N GLN A 110 3.11 9.48 -10.72
CA GLN A 110 3.76 10.75 -11.11
C GLN A 110 2.79 11.95 -11.06
N PRO A 111 1.55 11.90 -11.60
CA PRO A 111 0.63 13.04 -11.53
C PRO A 111 0.28 13.46 -10.11
N VAL A 112 0.16 12.50 -9.18
CA VAL A 112 -0.09 12.77 -7.76
C VAL A 112 1.11 13.47 -7.13
N VAL A 113 2.34 12.99 -7.40
CA VAL A 113 3.58 13.61 -6.91
C VAL A 113 3.72 15.03 -7.43
N ASP A 114 3.43 15.27 -8.71
CA ASP A 114 3.50 16.59 -9.34
C ASP A 114 2.48 17.55 -8.72
N HIS A 115 1.23 17.09 -8.51
CA HIS A 115 0.19 17.87 -7.85
C HIS A 115 0.57 18.25 -6.41
N ILE A 116 1.08 17.30 -5.63
CA ILE A 116 1.55 17.56 -4.26
C ILE A 116 2.67 18.60 -4.28
N ASN A 117 3.70 18.43 -5.11
CA ASN A 117 4.81 19.38 -5.22
C ASN A 117 4.34 20.81 -5.56
N ALA A 118 3.37 20.92 -6.47
CA ALA A 118 2.84 22.20 -6.90
C ALA A 118 1.99 22.92 -5.83
N THR A 119 1.34 22.17 -4.92
CA THR A 119 0.27 22.71 -4.08
C THR A 119 0.48 22.57 -2.57
N VAL A 120 1.45 21.78 -2.10
CA VAL A 120 1.62 21.45 -0.68
C VAL A 120 1.83 22.66 0.20
N ALA A 121 2.58 23.67 -0.27
CA ALA A 121 2.85 24.89 0.50
C ALA A 121 1.57 25.70 0.75
N ASP A 122 0.76 25.91 -0.29
CA ASP A 122 -0.49 26.65 -0.20
C ASP A 122 -1.54 25.87 0.62
N LYS A 123 -1.62 24.56 0.45
CA LYS A 123 -2.50 23.69 1.24
C LYS A 123 -2.13 23.72 2.72
N LEU A 124 -0.84 23.68 3.06
CA LEU A 124 -0.38 23.79 4.46
C LEU A 124 -0.64 25.17 5.04
N ALA A 125 -0.43 26.24 4.27
CA ALA A 125 -0.73 27.61 4.70
C ALA A 125 -2.23 27.80 4.99
N PHE A 126 -3.08 27.22 4.16
CA PHE A 126 -4.55 27.32 4.33
C PHE A 126 -5.10 26.44 5.46
N TRP A 127 -4.69 25.18 5.51
CA TRP A 127 -5.23 24.20 6.46
C TRP A 127 -4.54 24.22 7.81
N GLY A 128 -3.22 24.47 7.86
CA GLY A 128 -2.43 24.41 9.10
C GLY A 128 -3.03 25.18 10.27
N PRO A 129 -3.47 26.45 10.10
CA PRO A 129 -4.13 27.21 11.17
C PRO A 129 -5.47 26.59 11.64
N LYS A 130 -6.17 25.86 10.78
CA LYS A 130 -7.46 25.22 11.08
C LYS A 130 -7.31 23.87 11.76
N MET A 131 -6.17 23.22 11.57
CA MET A 131 -5.88 21.88 12.13
C MET A 131 -5.38 21.96 13.59
N GLY A 132 -4.87 23.11 14.03
CA GLY A 132 -4.34 23.24 15.38
C GLY A 132 -3.22 22.22 15.69
N ALA A 133 -3.41 21.42 16.74
CA ALA A 133 -2.46 20.39 17.14
C ALA A 133 -2.38 19.18 16.18
N ASP A 134 -3.39 19.00 15.35
CA ASP A 134 -3.44 17.92 14.35
C ASP A 134 -2.64 18.19 13.08
N LYS A 135 -2.07 19.41 12.96
CA LYS A 135 -1.21 19.79 11.84
C LYS A 135 0.04 18.90 11.79
N PRO A 136 0.45 18.42 10.59
CA PRO A 136 1.72 17.71 10.46
C PRO A 136 2.91 18.61 10.86
N ALA A 137 3.91 18.03 11.51
CA ALA A 137 5.13 18.76 11.85
C ALA A 137 5.97 19.06 10.59
N LYS A 138 5.89 18.16 9.60
CA LYS A 138 6.47 18.35 8.26
C LYS A 138 5.56 17.70 7.21
N THR A 139 5.58 18.25 6.01
CA THR A 139 4.93 17.63 4.85
C THR A 139 5.93 16.74 4.11
N LEU A 140 5.46 15.59 3.63
CA LEU A 140 6.25 14.62 2.88
C LEU A 140 5.66 14.45 1.49
N VAL A 141 6.54 14.41 0.49
CA VAL A 141 6.18 14.11 -0.89
C VAL A 141 6.53 12.64 -1.16
N PRO A 142 5.60 11.83 -1.65
CA PRO A 142 5.88 10.44 -2.02
C PRO A 142 6.94 10.30 -3.11
N GLN A 143 7.62 9.16 -3.14
CA GLN A 143 8.43 8.76 -4.28
C GLN A 143 7.52 8.31 -5.44
N VAL A 144 7.98 8.50 -6.66
CA VAL A 144 7.22 8.08 -7.84
C VAL A 144 7.15 6.56 -7.93
N LEU A 145 5.93 6.03 -8.02
CA LEU A 145 5.68 4.63 -8.34
C LEU A 145 6.14 4.34 -9.78
N LYS A 146 6.99 3.34 -9.95
CA LYS A 146 7.38 2.88 -11.29
C LYS A 146 6.32 1.91 -11.83
N GLY A 147 5.74 2.25 -12.98
CA GLY A 147 4.63 1.49 -13.57
C GLY A 147 3.29 1.79 -12.90
N HIS A 148 2.36 0.84 -13.01
CA HIS A 148 0.95 1.01 -12.63
C HIS A 148 0.47 -0.06 -11.64
N SER A 149 1.38 -0.64 -10.86
CA SER A 149 1.00 -1.66 -9.88
C SER A 149 1.92 -1.69 -8.68
N LEU A 150 1.36 -2.15 -7.56
CA LEU A 150 2.06 -2.53 -6.34
C LEU A 150 2.05 -4.07 -6.25
N THR A 151 2.96 -4.62 -5.48
CA THR A 151 3.01 -6.07 -5.24
C THR A 151 3.01 -6.34 -3.75
N LEU A 152 2.11 -7.21 -3.29
CA LEU A 152 2.07 -7.71 -1.93
C LEU A 152 2.15 -9.23 -1.93
N GLU A 153 3.25 -9.78 -1.45
CA GLU A 153 3.50 -11.23 -1.39
C GLU A 153 3.22 -11.98 -2.71
N GLY A 154 3.68 -11.38 -3.83
CA GLY A 154 3.49 -11.93 -5.18
C GLY A 154 2.13 -11.65 -5.81
N GLN A 155 1.18 -11.06 -5.08
CA GLN A 155 -0.11 -10.64 -5.61
C GLN A 155 -0.06 -9.20 -6.09
N GLN A 156 -0.66 -8.93 -7.24
CA GLN A 156 -0.66 -7.62 -7.87
C GLN A 156 -1.85 -6.78 -7.39
N LEU A 157 -1.57 -5.51 -7.09
CA LEU A 157 -2.55 -4.47 -6.82
C LEU A 157 -2.39 -3.43 -7.94
N GLU A 158 -3.40 -3.25 -8.77
CA GLU A 158 -3.36 -2.40 -9.95
C GLU A 158 -3.78 -0.97 -9.59
N VAL A 159 -3.01 0.01 -10.06
CA VAL A 159 -3.34 1.44 -9.93
C VAL A 159 -4.11 1.87 -11.16
N VAL A 160 -5.33 2.33 -10.96
CA VAL A 160 -6.29 2.68 -12.02
C VAL A 160 -6.68 4.16 -11.93
N GLY A 161 -7.05 4.77 -13.06
CA GLY A 161 -7.53 6.14 -13.15
C GLY A 161 -6.52 7.13 -13.71
N LEU A 162 -5.28 6.71 -13.99
CA LEU A 162 -4.18 7.59 -14.43
C LEU A 162 -4.38 8.18 -15.83
N ASP A 163 -5.17 7.51 -16.68
CA ASP A 163 -5.50 7.95 -18.05
C ASP A 163 -6.79 8.77 -18.12
N GLY A 164 -7.39 9.05 -16.95
CA GLY A 164 -8.64 9.81 -16.84
C GLY A 164 -8.43 11.32 -16.90
N PRO A 165 -9.54 12.10 -16.83
CA PRO A 165 -9.47 13.57 -16.85
C PRO A 165 -8.85 14.18 -15.58
N GLN A 166 -8.66 13.41 -14.52
CA GLN A 166 -8.01 13.77 -13.26
C GLN A 166 -6.94 12.75 -12.91
N PRO A 167 -5.77 12.78 -13.59
CA PRO A 167 -4.73 11.76 -13.43
C PRO A 167 -4.03 11.80 -12.06
N ASP A 168 -4.24 12.86 -11.28
CA ASP A 168 -3.81 13.01 -9.89
C ASP A 168 -4.78 12.38 -8.87
N ARG A 169 -5.75 11.59 -9.36
CA ARG A 169 -6.75 10.84 -8.58
C ARG A 169 -6.84 9.42 -9.11
N SER A 170 -6.44 8.48 -8.31
CA SER A 170 -6.40 7.07 -8.66
C SER A 170 -7.08 6.22 -7.60
N PHE A 171 -7.31 4.96 -7.93
CA PHE A 171 -7.73 3.95 -6.96
C PHE A 171 -6.95 2.66 -7.18
N VAL A 172 -7.01 1.76 -6.21
CA VAL A 172 -6.32 0.47 -6.26
C VAL A 172 -7.34 -0.63 -6.51
N TRP A 173 -7.18 -1.35 -7.63
CA TRP A 173 -7.91 -2.57 -7.93
C TRP A 173 -7.10 -3.79 -7.50
N ILE A 174 -7.71 -4.73 -6.78
CA ILE A 174 -7.08 -5.96 -6.29
C ILE A 174 -7.78 -7.16 -6.95
N PRO A 175 -7.24 -7.66 -8.09
CA PRO A 175 -7.91 -8.70 -8.87
C PRO A 175 -8.16 -9.99 -8.09
N SER A 176 -7.22 -10.40 -7.22
CA SER A 176 -7.29 -11.68 -6.50
C SER A 176 -8.50 -11.79 -5.56
N ILE A 177 -9.00 -10.67 -5.05
CA ILE A 177 -10.17 -10.60 -4.15
C ILE A 177 -11.31 -9.77 -4.72
N LYS A 178 -11.18 -9.28 -5.98
CA LYS A 178 -12.17 -8.46 -6.70
C LYS A 178 -12.63 -7.23 -5.89
N ALA A 179 -11.68 -6.50 -5.28
CA ALA A 179 -11.93 -5.34 -4.43
C ALA A 179 -11.29 -4.06 -4.99
N VAL A 180 -11.92 -2.92 -4.66
CA VAL A 180 -11.42 -1.55 -4.91
C VAL A 180 -11.27 -0.84 -3.59
#